data_adf56522ba31cd5ca4c2fde16a9e8524
#
_entry.id   adf56522ba31cd5ca4c2fde16a9e8524
#
_cell.length_a   1.000
_cell.length_b   1.000
_cell.length_c   1.000
_cell.angle_alpha   90.00
_cell.angle_beta   90.00
_cell.angle_gamma   90.00
#
_symmetry.space_group_name_H-M   'P 1'
#
loop_
_entity.id
_entity.type
_entity.pdbx_description
1 polymer ?
#
loop_
_entity_poly.entity_id
_entity_poly.type
_entity_poly.pdbx_seq_one_letter_code
_entity_poly.pdbx_strand_id
1 'polypeptide(L)'
;MKRLNIVFIVLIICFQCYGQKPRARDLGVPFVGTTGEFNAITDVKGVEVGYSTIISGTGENIAGKGPIRTGVTAIFPRGKDKKFSPVYANWYSLNGNGEMTGTTWVTESGFLETPIMITNTNSVGVVRDAVLKWYVDTDWYNGEDWWYTYPVVAETYDGFLNDIYGFHVKEKHVLE
;
A
#
# COMPACT_ATOMS: atom_id res chain seq x y z
N MET A 1 40.01 -29.53 2.50
CA MET A 1 39.54 -28.21 2.91
C MET A 1 39.10 -27.31 1.75
N LYS A 2 39.89 -27.09 0.67
CA LYS A 2 39.52 -26.22 -0.43
C LYS A 2 38.22 -26.62 -1.20
N ARG A 3 38.00 -27.94 -1.38
CA ARG A 3 36.76 -28.43 -2.06
C ARG A 3 35.49 -28.26 -1.23
N LEU A 4 35.61 -28.34 0.09
CA LEU A 4 34.48 -28.13 1.00
C LEU A 4 34.01 -26.66 1.01
N ASN A 5 34.97 -25.72 0.93
CA ASN A 5 34.66 -24.29 0.87
C ASN A 5 33.96 -23.89 -0.43
N ILE A 6 34.32 -24.53 -1.57
CA ILE A 6 33.67 -24.25 -2.88
C ILE A 6 32.21 -24.73 -2.85
N VAL A 7 31.93 -25.90 -2.29
CA VAL A 7 30.57 -26.44 -2.15
C VAL A 7 29.72 -25.54 -1.26
N PHE A 8 30.30 -25.00 -0.18
CA PHE A 8 29.59 -24.07 0.72
C PHE A 8 29.28 -22.71 0.04
N ILE A 9 30.20 -22.19 -0.77
CA ILE A 9 30.00 -20.96 -1.55
C ILE A 9 28.91 -21.16 -2.61
N VAL A 10 28.91 -22.29 -3.31
CA VAL A 10 27.88 -22.61 -4.32
C VAL A 10 26.51 -22.78 -3.67
N LEU A 11 26.41 -23.39 -2.49
CA LEU A 11 25.17 -23.48 -1.71
C LEU A 11 24.63 -22.10 -1.28
N ILE A 12 25.50 -21.19 -0.86
CA ILE A 12 25.11 -19.81 -0.46
C ILE A 12 24.59 -19.03 -1.68
N ILE A 13 25.19 -19.19 -2.84
CA ILE A 13 24.74 -18.53 -4.09
C ILE A 13 23.37 -19.07 -4.54
N CYS A 14 23.10 -20.36 -4.37
CA CYS A 14 21.79 -20.94 -4.69
C CYS A 14 20.66 -20.45 -3.76
N PHE A 15 20.94 -20.03 -2.55
CA PHE A 15 19.92 -19.46 -1.65
C PHE A 15 19.53 -18.01 -1.97
N GLN A 16 20.27 -17.32 -2.83
CA GLN A 16 19.95 -15.93 -3.23
C GLN A 16 19.01 -15.84 -4.43
N CYS A 17 18.65 -16.95 -5.06
CA CYS A 17 17.66 -16.97 -6.14
C CYS A 17 16.21 -17.09 -5.61
N TYR A 18 15.78 -16.17 -4.74
CA TYR A 18 14.37 -15.83 -4.71
C TYR A 18 14.09 -15.00 -5.97
N GLY A 19 13.79 -15.68 -7.06
CA GLY A 19 13.42 -15.02 -8.29
C GLY A 19 12.24 -14.09 -8.04
N GLN A 20 12.40 -12.80 -8.32
CA GLN A 20 11.26 -11.89 -8.37
C GLN A 20 10.20 -12.53 -9.27
N LYS A 21 8.96 -12.57 -8.79
CA LYS A 21 7.84 -13.04 -9.62
C LYS A 21 7.82 -12.22 -10.91
N PRO A 22 7.59 -12.85 -12.07
CA PRO A 22 7.60 -12.13 -13.34
C PRO A 22 6.53 -11.03 -13.31
N ARG A 23 6.88 -9.86 -13.79
CA ARG A 23 5.94 -8.73 -13.95
C ARG A 23 5.13 -8.93 -15.23
N ALA A 24 4.03 -8.20 -15.35
CA ALA A 24 3.14 -8.33 -16.51
C ALA A 24 3.86 -8.12 -17.85
N ARG A 25 4.82 -7.19 -17.95
CA ARG A 25 5.64 -7.01 -19.17
C ARG A 25 6.54 -8.22 -19.48
N ASP A 26 7.10 -8.86 -18.46
CA ASP A 26 7.94 -10.05 -18.62
C ASP A 26 7.13 -11.24 -19.16
N LEU A 27 5.82 -11.22 -18.90
CA LEU A 27 4.85 -12.20 -19.40
C LEU A 27 4.28 -11.83 -20.78
N GLY A 28 4.77 -10.77 -21.41
CA GLY A 28 4.34 -10.35 -22.76
C GLY A 28 3.02 -9.55 -22.77
N VAL A 29 2.51 -9.11 -21.62
CA VAL A 29 1.33 -8.23 -21.59
C VAL A 29 1.71 -6.88 -22.22
N PRO A 30 1.01 -6.42 -23.27
CA PRO A 30 1.38 -5.21 -23.98
C PRO A 30 1.00 -3.97 -23.16
N PHE A 31 2.01 -3.15 -22.85
CA PHE A 31 1.82 -1.81 -22.30
C PHE A 31 2.53 -0.81 -23.20
N VAL A 32 1.85 0.30 -23.48
CA VAL A 32 2.45 1.43 -24.21
C VAL A 32 3.41 2.21 -23.31
N GLY A 33 4.37 2.91 -23.91
CA GLY A 33 5.32 3.76 -23.22
C GLY A 33 6.62 3.04 -22.81
N THR A 34 7.60 3.85 -22.42
CA THR A 34 8.93 3.40 -21.95
C THR A 34 8.94 3.42 -20.43
N THR A 35 9.42 2.35 -19.82
CA THR A 35 9.54 2.25 -18.36
C THR A 35 10.68 3.11 -17.83
N GLY A 36 10.56 3.60 -16.61
CA GLY A 36 11.69 4.05 -15.82
C GLY A 36 12.54 2.88 -15.31
N GLU A 37 13.54 3.19 -14.49
CA GLU A 37 14.53 2.23 -13.96
C GLU A 37 13.87 1.07 -13.21
N PHE A 38 12.87 1.38 -12.36
CA PHE A 38 12.19 0.39 -11.51
C PHE A 38 10.91 -0.15 -12.15
N ASN A 39 10.46 0.43 -13.27
CA ASN A 39 9.15 0.15 -13.83
C ASN A 39 8.04 0.21 -12.75
N ALA A 40 8.05 1.25 -11.95
CA ALA A 40 7.20 1.45 -10.77
C ALA A 40 6.89 2.93 -10.55
N ILE A 41 5.89 3.24 -9.71
CA ILE A 41 5.58 4.63 -9.36
C ILE A 41 6.72 5.33 -8.62
N THR A 42 7.61 4.58 -7.98
CA THR A 42 8.83 5.08 -7.33
C THR A 42 9.93 5.55 -8.32
N ASP A 43 9.74 5.39 -9.63
CA ASP A 43 10.53 6.10 -10.63
C ASP A 43 10.32 7.63 -10.56
N VAL A 44 9.19 8.08 -10.02
CA VAL A 44 8.96 9.49 -9.73
C VAL A 44 9.75 9.87 -8.48
N LYS A 45 10.72 10.77 -8.65
CA LYS A 45 11.61 11.19 -7.57
C LYS A 45 10.82 11.76 -6.38
N GLY A 46 11.04 11.19 -5.21
CA GLY A 46 10.42 11.62 -3.96
C GLY A 46 9.12 10.89 -3.62
N VAL A 47 8.60 10.07 -4.52
CA VAL A 47 7.48 9.17 -4.18
C VAL A 47 8.02 7.97 -3.39
N GLU A 48 7.40 7.71 -2.26
CA GLU A 48 7.70 6.54 -1.42
C GLU A 48 6.46 5.66 -1.28
N VAL A 49 6.67 4.36 -1.20
CA VAL A 49 5.61 3.36 -1.04
C VAL A 49 5.98 2.40 0.07
N GLY A 50 5.07 2.25 1.04
CA GLY A 50 5.12 1.21 2.04
C GLY A 50 3.92 0.28 1.90
N TYR A 51 4.05 -0.97 2.33
CA TYR A 51 2.92 -1.89 2.38
C TYR A 51 3.13 -2.98 3.42
N SER A 52 2.03 -3.38 4.04
CA SER A 52 1.96 -4.54 4.93
C SER A 52 1.08 -5.59 4.27
N THR A 53 1.61 -6.78 4.07
CA THR A 53 0.91 -7.89 3.41
C THR A 53 0.62 -9.01 4.42
N ILE A 54 -0.65 -9.40 4.54
CA ILE A 54 -1.10 -10.42 5.46
C ILE A 54 -1.45 -11.69 4.69
N ILE A 55 -0.65 -12.75 4.88
CA ILE A 55 -0.84 -14.05 4.25
C ILE A 55 -0.88 -15.12 5.34
N SER A 56 -2.02 -15.80 5.48
CA SER A 56 -2.18 -16.88 6.46
C SER A 56 -3.25 -17.88 6.04
N GLY A 57 -3.08 -19.13 6.44
CA GLY A 57 -4.03 -20.20 6.15
C GLY A 57 -4.05 -20.68 4.70
N THR A 58 -4.75 -21.76 4.46
CA THR A 58 -4.96 -22.39 3.15
C THR A 58 -6.35 -23.04 3.12
N GLY A 59 -6.80 -23.43 1.94
CA GLY A 59 -8.07 -24.13 1.76
C GLY A 59 -9.21 -23.21 1.31
N GLU A 60 -10.42 -23.62 1.60
CA GLU A 60 -11.65 -22.93 1.24
C GLU A 60 -11.77 -21.59 1.98
N ASN A 61 -12.30 -20.58 1.30
CA ASN A 61 -12.58 -19.28 1.90
C ASN A 61 -13.85 -19.37 2.78
N ILE A 62 -13.64 -19.32 4.09
CA ILE A 62 -14.72 -19.41 5.08
C ILE A 62 -14.73 -18.13 5.92
N ALA A 63 -15.85 -17.43 5.91
CA ALA A 63 -16.03 -16.17 6.62
C ALA A 63 -15.62 -16.26 8.10
N GLY A 64 -14.72 -15.38 8.53
CA GLY A 64 -14.16 -15.32 9.88
C GLY A 64 -13.10 -16.38 10.22
N LYS A 65 -12.73 -17.24 9.26
CA LYS A 65 -11.74 -18.30 9.46
C LYS A 65 -10.53 -18.22 8.52
N GLY A 66 -10.68 -17.59 7.38
CA GLY A 66 -9.62 -17.46 6.37
C GLY A 66 -9.90 -18.32 5.13
N PRO A 67 -8.94 -18.48 4.21
CA PRO A 67 -7.56 -17.96 4.30
C PRO A 67 -7.48 -16.45 4.20
N ILE A 68 -6.36 -15.88 4.68
CA ILE A 68 -6.10 -14.44 4.66
C ILE A 68 -5.14 -14.12 3.51
N ARG A 69 -5.54 -13.20 2.64
CA ARG A 69 -4.78 -12.72 1.48
C ARG A 69 -5.10 -11.25 1.27
N THR A 70 -4.61 -10.40 2.15
CA THR A 70 -4.97 -8.98 2.19
C THR A 70 -3.79 -8.13 2.62
N GLY A 71 -4.01 -6.84 2.81
CA GLY A 71 -3.00 -5.92 3.28
C GLY A 71 -3.43 -4.47 3.16
N VAL A 72 -2.45 -3.61 3.34
CA VAL A 72 -2.57 -2.17 3.17
C VAL A 72 -1.34 -1.63 2.47
N THR A 73 -1.54 -0.66 1.58
CA THR A 73 -0.47 0.06 0.89
C THR A 73 -0.60 1.54 1.22
N ALA A 74 0.53 2.19 1.52
CA ALA A 74 0.64 3.63 1.68
C ALA A 74 1.51 4.21 0.58
N ILE A 75 1.06 5.29 -0.06
CA ILE A 75 1.80 6.02 -1.08
C ILE A 75 1.97 7.45 -0.59
N PHE A 76 3.22 7.88 -0.42
CA PHE A 76 3.58 9.24 -0.05
C PHE A 76 4.08 9.99 -1.29
N PRO A 77 3.30 10.93 -1.85
CA PRO A 77 3.68 11.62 -3.10
C PRO A 77 4.96 12.46 -2.98
N ARG A 78 5.33 12.86 -1.77
CA ARG A 78 6.53 13.68 -1.48
C ARG A 78 7.47 13.05 -0.45
N GLY A 79 7.30 11.76 -0.18
CA GLY A 79 8.07 11.04 0.82
C GLY A 79 7.53 11.24 2.25
N LYS A 80 7.83 10.27 3.10
CA LYS A 80 7.37 10.18 4.50
C LYS A 80 7.97 11.27 5.39
N ASP A 81 9.20 11.71 5.08
CA ASP A 81 9.90 12.72 5.90
C ASP A 81 9.43 14.15 5.64
N LYS A 82 8.56 14.36 4.67
CA LYS A 82 8.00 15.66 4.34
C LYS A 82 6.70 15.88 5.11
N LYS A 83 6.82 16.47 6.29
CA LYS A 83 5.67 16.92 7.07
C LYS A 83 4.84 17.87 6.22
N PHE A 84 3.57 17.92 6.48
CA PHE A 84 2.52 18.65 5.78
C PHE A 84 2.98 19.35 4.48
N SER A 85 3.01 18.60 3.42
CA SER A 85 3.46 19.04 2.10
C SER A 85 2.45 18.65 1.02
N PRO A 86 1.34 19.39 0.90
CA PRO A 86 0.27 19.11 -0.06
C PRO A 86 0.76 19.06 -1.50
N VAL A 87 0.11 18.24 -2.31
CA VAL A 87 0.31 18.20 -3.76
C VAL A 87 -0.99 18.48 -4.47
N TYR A 88 -0.94 19.06 -5.67
CA TYR A 88 -2.11 19.19 -6.52
C TYR A 88 -2.68 17.80 -6.83
N ALA A 89 -3.97 17.65 -6.68
CA ALA A 89 -4.65 16.39 -6.90
C ALA A 89 -6.05 16.58 -7.47
N ASN A 90 -6.49 15.54 -8.15
CA ASN A 90 -7.86 15.35 -8.54
C ASN A 90 -8.15 13.84 -8.49
N TRP A 91 -9.41 13.49 -8.49
CA TRP A 91 -9.87 12.11 -8.53
C TRP A 91 -10.95 11.94 -9.58
N TYR A 92 -11.15 10.71 -10.00
CA TYR A 92 -12.16 10.37 -10.97
C TYR A 92 -12.94 9.13 -10.53
N SER A 93 -14.27 9.22 -10.51
CA SER A 93 -15.14 8.07 -10.27
C SER A 93 -15.38 7.34 -11.59
N LEU A 94 -14.74 6.19 -11.75
CA LEU A 94 -14.98 5.32 -12.89
C LEU A 94 -16.42 4.76 -12.87
N ASN A 95 -16.90 4.43 -11.67
CA ASN A 95 -18.28 3.99 -11.38
C ASN A 95 -18.55 4.14 -9.88
N GLY A 96 -19.79 3.87 -9.45
CA GLY A 96 -20.20 3.98 -8.06
C GLY A 96 -20.04 2.69 -7.24
N ASN A 97 -19.42 1.65 -7.79
CA ASN A 97 -19.21 0.38 -7.08
C ASN A 97 -17.81 0.35 -6.48
N GLY A 98 -17.57 1.22 -5.54
CA GLY A 98 -16.30 1.32 -4.82
C GLY A 98 -16.35 2.46 -3.82
N GLU A 99 -15.39 2.51 -2.93
CA GLU A 99 -15.26 3.55 -1.93
C GLU A 99 -13.88 4.21 -1.98
N MET A 100 -13.86 5.53 -1.88
CA MET A 100 -12.66 6.32 -1.63
C MET A 100 -13.00 7.47 -0.70
N THR A 101 -12.37 7.51 0.47
CA THR A 101 -12.55 8.59 1.44
C THR A 101 -11.76 9.84 1.05
N GLY A 102 -12.07 10.99 1.66
CA GLY A 102 -11.33 12.24 1.46
C GLY A 102 -11.56 12.96 0.14
N THR A 103 -12.32 12.38 -0.78
CA THR A 103 -12.52 12.91 -2.15
C THR A 103 -13.25 14.24 -2.20
N THR A 104 -14.17 14.51 -1.26
CA THR A 104 -14.89 15.79 -1.17
C THR A 104 -13.92 16.94 -0.90
N TRP A 105 -12.94 16.73 -0.02
CA TRP A 105 -11.93 17.75 0.24
C TRP A 105 -10.96 17.94 -0.93
N VAL A 106 -10.54 16.86 -1.57
CA VAL A 106 -9.73 16.96 -2.80
C VAL A 106 -10.46 17.74 -3.89
N THR A 107 -11.77 17.55 -4.02
CA THR A 107 -12.60 18.33 -4.98
C THR A 107 -12.67 19.80 -4.62
N GLU A 108 -12.85 20.12 -3.34
CA GLU A 108 -12.98 21.50 -2.86
C GLU A 108 -11.65 22.25 -2.91
N SER A 109 -10.59 21.63 -2.41
CA SER A 109 -9.28 22.29 -2.25
C SER A 109 -8.38 22.19 -3.48
N GLY A 110 -8.52 21.17 -4.28
CA GLY A 110 -7.58 20.82 -5.35
C GLY A 110 -6.29 20.19 -4.86
N PHE A 111 -6.22 19.84 -3.56
CA PHE A 111 -5.01 19.30 -2.95
C PHE A 111 -5.22 17.94 -2.30
N LEU A 112 -4.19 17.12 -2.35
CA LEU A 112 -4.00 15.94 -1.52
C LEU A 112 -3.03 16.30 -0.39
N GLU A 113 -3.47 16.17 0.85
CA GLU A 113 -2.74 16.52 2.06
C GLU A 113 -2.26 15.29 2.84
N THR A 114 -2.67 14.11 2.41
CA THR A 114 -2.44 12.84 3.12
C THR A 114 -1.68 11.85 2.23
N PRO A 115 -1.09 10.78 2.79
CA PRO A 115 -0.77 9.62 1.95
C PRO A 115 -2.04 9.09 1.29
N ILE A 116 -1.89 8.46 0.14
CA ILE A 116 -2.94 7.66 -0.49
C ILE A 116 -2.82 6.26 0.10
N MET A 117 -3.88 5.81 0.76
CA MET A 117 -3.96 4.45 1.29
C MET A 117 -4.81 3.57 0.37
N ILE A 118 -4.42 2.32 0.22
CA ILE A 118 -5.19 1.32 -0.53
C ILE A 118 -5.31 0.07 0.34
N THR A 119 -6.53 -0.43 0.49
CA THR A 119 -6.81 -1.64 1.28
C THR A 119 -8.07 -2.35 0.78
N ASN A 120 -8.48 -3.44 1.41
CA ASN A 120 -9.73 -4.09 1.04
C ASN A 120 -10.95 -3.28 1.49
N THR A 121 -12.10 -3.54 0.85
CA THR A 121 -13.36 -2.83 1.05
C THR A 121 -13.76 -2.69 2.53
N ASN A 122 -13.68 -3.78 3.30
CA ASN A 122 -14.14 -3.79 4.70
C ASN A 122 -13.13 -3.16 5.67
N SER A 123 -11.94 -2.81 5.19
CA SER A 123 -10.86 -2.25 6.03
C SER A 123 -10.65 -0.75 5.83
N VAL A 124 -11.39 -0.09 4.94
CA VAL A 124 -11.28 1.36 4.70
C VAL A 124 -11.39 2.16 5.99
N GLY A 125 -12.35 1.84 6.86
CA GLY A 125 -12.57 2.55 8.13
C GLY A 125 -11.37 2.48 9.06
N VAL A 126 -10.86 1.27 9.35
CA VAL A 126 -9.71 1.09 10.27
C VAL A 126 -8.44 1.73 9.71
N VAL A 127 -8.23 1.70 8.40
CA VAL A 127 -7.07 2.36 7.77
C VAL A 127 -7.18 3.87 7.87
N ARG A 128 -8.37 4.44 7.63
CA ARG A 128 -8.62 5.87 7.80
C ARG A 128 -8.33 6.34 9.23
N ASP A 129 -8.85 5.63 10.21
CA ASP A 129 -8.64 5.96 11.63
C ASP A 129 -7.17 5.85 12.02
N ALA A 130 -6.46 4.82 11.55
CA ALA A 130 -5.03 4.65 11.80
C ALA A 130 -4.18 5.79 11.20
N VAL A 131 -4.53 6.30 10.02
CA VAL A 131 -3.85 7.47 9.44
C VAL A 131 -4.06 8.72 10.30
N LEU A 132 -5.27 8.96 10.79
CA LEU A 132 -5.55 10.07 11.70
C LEU A 132 -4.72 9.97 12.99
N LYS A 133 -4.67 8.77 13.56
CA LYS A 133 -3.86 8.51 14.75
C LYS A 133 -2.37 8.75 14.48
N TRP A 134 -1.86 8.26 13.35
CA TRP A 134 -0.47 8.49 12.96
C TRP A 134 -0.12 9.98 12.85
N TYR A 135 -1.02 10.81 12.33
CA TYR A 135 -0.83 12.25 12.29
C TYR A 135 -0.68 12.87 13.68
N VAL A 136 -1.52 12.45 14.61
CA VAL A 136 -1.46 12.91 16.01
C VAL A 136 -0.15 12.45 16.65
N ASP A 137 0.17 11.16 16.54
CA ASP A 137 1.34 10.56 17.18
C ASP A 137 2.68 11.10 16.64
N THR A 138 2.72 11.57 15.40
CA THR A 138 3.94 12.06 14.73
C THR A 138 4.05 13.57 14.65
N ASP A 139 3.07 14.30 15.23
CA ASP A 139 3.00 15.77 15.09
C ASP A 139 3.20 16.23 13.64
N TRP A 140 2.44 15.61 12.73
CA TRP A 140 2.56 15.85 11.29
C TRP A 140 2.40 17.33 10.91
N TYR A 141 1.60 18.07 11.66
CA TYR A 141 1.28 19.48 11.41
C TYR A 141 2.17 20.48 12.16
N ASN A 142 3.29 20.03 12.74
CA ASN A 142 4.28 20.89 13.41
C ASN A 142 3.72 21.73 14.55
N GLY A 143 2.84 21.18 15.39
CA GLY A 143 2.31 21.85 16.58
C GLY A 143 1.24 22.90 16.30
N GLU A 144 0.64 22.91 15.12
CA GLU A 144 -0.56 23.72 14.88
C GLU A 144 -1.69 23.27 15.81
N ASP A 145 -2.29 24.20 16.54
CA ASP A 145 -3.31 23.90 17.58
C ASP A 145 -4.62 23.36 16.99
N TRP A 146 -4.94 23.73 15.74
CA TRP A 146 -6.15 23.34 15.04
C TRP A 146 -5.86 22.88 13.64
N TRP A 147 -6.05 21.62 13.39
CA TRP A 147 -6.01 21.06 12.06
C TRP A 147 -7.08 19.98 11.90
N TYR A 148 -7.46 19.77 10.70
CA TYR A 148 -8.30 18.66 10.29
C TYR A 148 -7.70 18.03 9.05
N THR A 149 -7.96 16.76 8.87
CA THR A 149 -7.57 16.07 7.64
C THR A 149 -8.60 15.04 7.25
N TYR A 150 -8.67 14.80 5.96
CA TYR A 150 -9.54 13.82 5.37
C TYR A 150 -8.71 12.80 4.62
N PRO A 151 -8.20 11.75 5.30
CA PRO A 151 -7.36 10.75 4.68
C PRO A 151 -8.00 10.14 3.44
N VAL A 152 -7.20 10.02 2.38
CA VAL A 152 -7.63 9.33 1.16
C VAL A 152 -7.33 7.86 1.32
N VAL A 153 -8.38 7.05 1.43
CA VAL A 153 -8.30 5.59 1.49
C VAL A 153 -9.18 5.01 0.41
N ALA A 154 -8.56 4.35 -0.56
CA ALA A 154 -9.23 3.69 -1.67
C ALA A 154 -9.40 2.19 -1.37
N GLU A 155 -10.54 1.64 -1.75
CA GLU A 155 -10.82 0.23 -1.60
C GLU A 155 -10.40 -0.59 -2.83
N THR A 156 -10.11 -1.86 -2.58
CA THR A 156 -10.01 -2.91 -3.60
C THR A 156 -10.71 -4.16 -3.08
N TYR A 157 -11.52 -4.82 -3.91
CA TYR A 157 -12.19 -6.05 -3.49
C TYR A 157 -11.27 -7.25 -3.60
N ASP A 158 -10.94 -7.86 -2.47
CA ASP A 158 -10.09 -9.05 -2.38
C ASP A 158 -10.83 -10.35 -1.95
N GLY A 159 -12.14 -10.26 -1.75
CA GLY A 159 -12.97 -11.29 -1.15
C GLY A 159 -13.08 -12.63 -1.92
N PHE A 160 -12.52 -12.74 -3.14
CA PHE A 160 -12.42 -14.02 -3.82
C PHE A 160 -11.33 -14.92 -3.24
N LEU A 161 -10.22 -14.34 -2.79
CA LEU A 161 -9.06 -15.07 -2.27
C LEU A 161 -8.84 -14.85 -0.78
N ASN A 162 -9.46 -13.83 -0.22
CA ASN A 162 -9.33 -13.40 1.16
C ASN A 162 -10.65 -13.55 1.91
N ASP A 163 -10.57 -13.99 3.15
CA ASP A 163 -11.67 -13.84 4.10
C ASP A 163 -11.85 -12.36 4.46
N ILE A 164 -12.56 -11.64 3.62
CA ILE A 164 -12.81 -10.20 3.79
C ILE A 164 -13.68 -9.89 5.01
N TYR A 165 -14.51 -10.84 5.44
CA TYR A 165 -15.37 -10.69 6.62
C TYR A 165 -14.66 -10.95 7.95
N GLY A 166 -13.42 -11.42 7.92
CA GLY A 166 -12.60 -11.59 9.12
C GLY A 166 -11.96 -10.29 9.63
N PHE A 167 -12.05 -9.18 8.87
CA PHE A 167 -11.49 -7.87 9.25
C PHE A 167 -10.04 -7.96 9.70
N HIS A 168 -9.21 -8.63 8.91
CA HIS A 168 -7.84 -8.99 9.28
C HIS A 168 -6.85 -7.83 9.27
N VAL A 169 -7.11 -6.77 8.50
CA VAL A 169 -6.33 -5.53 8.56
C VAL A 169 -6.62 -4.82 9.88
N LYS A 170 -5.57 -4.46 10.58
CA LYS A 170 -5.63 -3.77 11.89
C LYS A 170 -4.72 -2.54 11.86
N GLU A 171 -4.91 -1.61 12.79
CA GLU A 171 -4.09 -0.40 12.96
C GLU A 171 -2.59 -0.68 12.84
N LYS A 172 -2.08 -1.71 13.52
CA LYS A 172 -0.66 -2.07 13.48
C LYS A 172 -0.11 -2.29 12.06
N HIS A 173 -0.93 -2.83 11.14
CA HIS A 173 -0.51 -3.07 9.77
C HIS A 173 -0.45 -1.79 8.93
N VAL A 174 -1.13 -0.74 9.37
CA VAL A 174 -1.08 0.59 8.76
C VAL A 174 0.15 1.36 9.22
N LEU A 175 0.56 1.15 10.47
CA LEU A 175 1.63 1.87 11.13
C LEU A 175 3.03 1.27 10.93
N GLU A 176 3.12 0.01 10.45
CA GLU A 176 4.36 -0.65 10.04
C GLU A 176 5.01 0.06 8.84
#